data_e911d15e16bbd8526e6fb710f0d7a7b9
#
_entry.id   e911d15e16bbd8526e6fb710f0d7a7b9
#
_cell.length_a   1.000
_cell.length_b   1.000
_cell.length_c   1.000
_cell.angle_alpha   90.00
_cell.angle_beta   90.00
_cell.angle_gamma   90.00
#
_symmetry.space_group_name_H-M   'P 1'
#
loop_
_entity.id
_entity.type
_entity.pdbx_description
1 polymer ?
#
loop_
_entity_poly.entity_id
_entity_poly.type
_entity_poly.pdbx_seq_one_letter_code
_entity_poly.pdbx_strand_id
1 'polypeptide(L)'
;MHFLPEKLDDYVIAHSQKEPKLLQELSRETWQKVLAPRMLSGHFQGRVLSMISKLINPKNVLEIGTYTGYSALCLVEGIQTNGELHTIDTNEELYDFQRRYFNKSGYGNQIIQHIGNALDIIPTIDKTFDLVFIDADKKNYPNYLKIILPMLKSGSVILTDNVLWTGKVIEELQKGDKDTEALLKYNKMINENSQLETVLLPIRDGLTMTRVK
;
A
#
# COMPACT_ATOMS: atom_id res chain seq x y z
N MET A 1 -14.51 5.18 2.32
CA MET A 1 -15.88 4.74 2.00
C MET A 1 -16.12 3.40 2.67
N HIS A 2 -17.28 3.16 3.26
CA HIS A 2 -17.68 1.83 3.74
C HIS A 2 -18.69 1.28 2.74
N PHE A 3 -18.32 0.24 2.00
CA PHE A 3 -19.23 -0.44 1.07
C PHE A 3 -20.22 -1.36 1.78
N LEU A 4 -19.85 -1.80 2.97
CA LEU A 4 -20.70 -2.67 3.79
C LEU A 4 -21.44 -1.86 4.85
N PRO A 5 -22.69 -2.20 5.18
CA PRO A 5 -23.33 -1.72 6.39
C PRO A 5 -22.49 -2.09 7.61
N GLU A 6 -22.46 -1.21 8.62
CA GLU A 6 -21.62 -1.34 9.83
C GLU A 6 -21.65 -2.74 10.47
N LYS A 7 -22.87 -3.29 10.66
CA LYS A 7 -23.03 -4.64 11.25
C LYS A 7 -22.39 -5.75 10.40
N LEU A 8 -22.36 -5.58 9.07
CA LEU A 8 -21.74 -6.56 8.20
C LEU A 8 -20.22 -6.38 8.19
N ASP A 9 -19.73 -5.15 8.26
CA ASP A 9 -18.30 -4.86 8.43
C ASP A 9 -17.77 -5.45 9.75
N ASP A 10 -18.48 -5.27 10.85
CA ASP A 10 -18.17 -5.89 12.15
C ASP A 10 -18.11 -7.43 12.06
N TYR A 11 -19.06 -8.02 11.34
CA TYR A 11 -19.09 -9.47 11.13
C TYR A 11 -17.86 -9.95 10.34
N VAL A 12 -17.49 -9.24 9.26
CA VAL A 12 -16.30 -9.54 8.44
C VAL A 12 -15.03 -9.45 9.31
N ILE A 13 -14.90 -8.39 10.11
CA ILE A 13 -13.76 -8.21 11.02
C ILE A 13 -13.70 -9.34 12.06
N ALA A 14 -14.84 -9.68 12.66
CA ALA A 14 -14.92 -10.74 13.68
C ALA A 14 -14.60 -12.14 13.15
N HIS A 15 -14.80 -12.37 11.84
CA HIS A 15 -14.51 -13.65 11.16
C HIS A 15 -13.20 -13.62 10.36
N SER A 16 -12.43 -12.56 10.49
CA SER A 16 -11.07 -12.44 9.93
C SER A 16 -10.02 -12.74 11.00
N GLN A 17 -8.79 -13.01 10.56
CA GLN A 17 -7.67 -13.19 11.50
C GLN A 17 -7.53 -11.97 12.41
N LYS A 18 -7.40 -12.20 13.71
CA LYS A 18 -7.22 -11.14 14.70
C LYS A 18 -5.99 -10.30 14.40
N GLU A 19 -6.12 -9.01 14.66
CA GLU A 19 -5.01 -8.08 14.55
C GLU A 19 -3.88 -8.46 15.54
N PRO A 20 -2.63 -8.59 15.07
CA PRO A 20 -1.49 -8.83 15.95
C PRO A 20 -1.34 -7.72 17.02
N LYS A 21 -0.91 -8.09 18.22
CA LYS A 21 -0.74 -7.13 19.33
C LYS A 21 0.13 -5.93 18.97
N LEU A 22 1.21 -6.15 18.23
CA LEU A 22 2.10 -5.08 17.79
C LEU A 22 1.37 -4.06 16.91
N LEU A 23 0.51 -4.51 16.00
CA LEU A 23 -0.27 -3.64 15.14
C LEU A 23 -1.36 -2.89 15.91
N GLN A 24 -1.96 -3.51 16.93
CA GLN A 24 -2.89 -2.84 17.86
C GLN A 24 -2.17 -1.71 18.64
N GLU A 25 -0.95 -1.96 19.12
CA GLU A 25 -0.13 -0.96 19.80
C GLU A 25 0.22 0.20 18.86
N LEU A 26 0.67 -0.10 17.64
CA LEU A 26 0.98 0.89 16.62
C LEU A 26 -0.24 1.73 16.27
N SER A 27 -1.38 1.08 16.00
CA SER A 27 -2.64 1.76 15.70
C SER A 27 -3.05 2.70 16.83
N ARG A 28 -3.05 2.21 18.08
CA ARG A 28 -3.39 3.02 19.25
C ARG A 28 -2.47 4.23 19.42
N GLU A 29 -1.16 4.04 19.27
CA GLU A 29 -0.19 5.13 19.42
C GLU A 29 -0.31 6.14 18.27
N THR A 30 -0.59 5.68 17.04
CA THR A 30 -0.89 6.55 15.90
C THR A 30 -2.09 7.45 16.19
N TRP A 31 -3.19 6.88 16.71
CA TRP A 31 -4.38 7.66 17.07
C TRP A 31 -4.14 8.68 18.20
N GLN A 32 -3.19 8.41 19.08
CA GLN A 32 -2.88 9.29 20.20
C GLN A 32 -1.90 10.41 19.85
N LYS A 33 -0.99 10.17 18.90
CA LYS A 33 0.21 11.03 18.75
C LYS A 33 0.45 11.54 17.32
N VAL A 34 -0.20 10.96 16.32
CA VAL A 34 0.10 11.29 14.92
C VAL A 34 -1.08 11.99 14.26
N LEU A 35 -0.79 12.98 13.43
CA LEU A 35 -1.81 13.69 12.66
C LEU A 35 -2.47 12.77 11.62
N ALA A 36 -3.77 12.97 11.39
CA ALA A 36 -4.59 12.25 10.43
C ALA A 36 -4.60 10.71 10.60
N PRO A 37 -4.85 10.17 11.82
CA PRO A 37 -4.75 8.73 12.12
C PRO A 37 -5.68 7.85 11.28
N ARG A 38 -6.71 8.44 10.66
CA ARG A 38 -7.61 7.78 9.68
C ARG A 38 -6.89 7.29 8.41
N MET A 39 -5.65 7.73 8.16
CA MET A 39 -4.83 7.27 7.04
C MET A 39 -4.29 5.85 7.23
N LEU A 40 -4.34 5.29 8.44
CA LEU A 40 -3.97 3.89 8.66
C LEU A 40 -4.78 2.95 7.77
N SER A 41 -4.10 1.95 7.20
CA SER A 41 -4.76 0.87 6.45
C SER A 41 -5.79 0.11 7.32
N GLY A 42 -5.51 -0.04 8.62
CA GLY A 42 -6.38 -0.67 9.59
C GLY A 42 -6.39 -2.19 9.54
N HIS A 43 -7.11 -2.82 10.46
CA HIS A 43 -7.07 -4.25 10.72
C HIS A 43 -7.41 -5.09 9.47
N PHE A 44 -8.59 -4.91 8.89
CA PHE A 44 -9.04 -5.76 7.79
C PHE A 44 -8.13 -5.65 6.56
N GLN A 45 -7.86 -4.44 6.08
CA GLN A 45 -6.97 -4.25 4.93
C GLN A 45 -5.56 -4.74 5.23
N GLY A 46 -5.04 -4.51 6.44
CA GLY A 46 -3.74 -5.03 6.84
C GLY A 46 -3.66 -6.56 6.76
N ARG A 47 -4.74 -7.26 7.15
CA ARG A 47 -4.77 -8.73 7.01
C ARG A 47 -4.89 -9.18 5.56
N VAL A 48 -5.58 -8.41 4.71
CA VAL A 48 -5.61 -8.64 3.25
C VAL A 48 -4.20 -8.49 2.66
N LEU A 49 -3.49 -7.39 2.97
CA LEU A 49 -2.11 -7.17 2.50
C LEU A 49 -1.17 -8.30 2.96
N SER A 50 -1.24 -8.69 4.23
CA SER A 50 -0.47 -9.80 4.78
C SER A 50 -0.76 -11.11 4.07
N MET A 51 -2.03 -11.43 3.82
CA MET A 51 -2.43 -12.67 3.14
C MET A 51 -1.92 -12.68 1.69
N ILE A 52 -2.08 -11.59 0.96
CA ILE A 52 -1.58 -11.46 -0.42
C ILE A 52 -0.06 -11.62 -0.45
N SER A 53 0.66 -10.94 0.46
CA SER A 53 2.11 -11.08 0.56
C SER A 53 2.53 -12.53 0.82
N LYS A 54 1.86 -13.24 1.74
CA LYS A 54 2.12 -14.66 2.03
C LYS A 54 1.85 -15.58 0.84
N LEU A 55 0.80 -15.30 0.05
CA LEU A 55 0.47 -16.08 -1.16
C LEU A 55 1.50 -15.87 -2.27
N ILE A 56 2.02 -14.64 -2.41
CA ILE A 56 3.06 -14.31 -3.40
C ILE A 56 4.43 -14.82 -2.94
N ASN A 57 4.70 -14.79 -1.62
CA ASN A 57 6.01 -15.10 -1.03
C ASN A 57 7.15 -14.32 -1.71
N PRO A 58 7.07 -12.95 -1.73
CA PRO A 58 7.98 -12.11 -2.48
C PRO A 58 9.37 -12.09 -1.87
N LYS A 59 10.39 -11.90 -2.70
CA LYS A 59 11.75 -11.59 -2.25
C LYS A 59 11.95 -10.09 -2.05
N ASN A 60 11.52 -9.29 -3.03
CA ASN A 60 11.67 -7.84 -2.98
C ASN A 60 10.29 -7.19 -3.03
N VAL A 61 10.01 -6.33 -2.06
CA VAL A 61 8.78 -5.55 -1.95
C VAL A 61 9.10 -4.06 -1.99
N LEU A 62 8.32 -3.29 -2.73
CA LEU A 62 8.34 -1.83 -2.71
C LEU A 62 7.03 -1.30 -2.14
N GLU A 63 7.10 -0.40 -1.18
CA GLU A 63 5.97 0.37 -0.67
C GLU A 63 6.20 1.86 -0.92
N ILE A 64 5.21 2.52 -1.50
CA ILE A 64 5.19 3.96 -1.73
C ILE A 64 4.12 4.57 -0.83
N GLY A 65 4.53 5.25 0.24
CA GLY A 65 3.70 5.73 1.33
C GLY A 65 3.82 4.84 2.56
N THR A 66 4.73 5.16 3.47
CA THR A 66 4.97 4.43 4.72
C THR A 66 4.01 4.84 5.82
N TYR A 67 3.74 6.15 5.94
CA TYR A 67 3.01 6.78 7.04
C TYR A 67 3.57 6.33 8.40
N THR A 68 2.85 5.54 9.20
CA THR A 68 3.35 5.02 10.49
C THR A 68 3.91 3.60 10.39
N GLY A 69 3.93 2.98 9.20
CA GLY A 69 4.52 1.68 8.94
C GLY A 69 3.57 0.49 9.15
N TYR A 70 2.27 0.73 9.26
CA TYR A 70 1.29 -0.34 9.47
C TYR A 70 1.24 -1.33 8.30
N SER A 71 1.12 -0.84 7.08
CA SER A 71 1.11 -1.64 5.85
C SER A 71 2.44 -2.34 5.62
N ALA A 72 3.57 -1.67 5.86
CA ALA A 72 4.91 -2.26 5.79
C ALA A 72 5.01 -3.51 6.69
N LEU A 73 4.53 -3.41 7.94
CA LEU A 73 4.51 -4.54 8.88
C LEU A 73 3.58 -5.67 8.44
N CYS A 74 2.51 -5.37 7.72
CA CYS A 74 1.63 -6.40 7.16
C CYS A 74 2.26 -7.09 5.94
N LEU A 75 2.90 -6.33 5.06
CA LEU A 75 3.54 -6.83 3.86
C LEU A 75 4.76 -7.70 4.17
N VAL A 76 5.56 -7.31 5.16
CA VAL A 76 6.78 -8.05 5.51
C VAL A 76 6.50 -9.45 6.06
N GLU A 77 5.30 -9.71 6.59
CA GLU A 77 4.91 -11.03 7.10
C GLU A 77 4.96 -12.15 6.03
N GLY A 78 4.90 -11.80 4.75
CA GLY A 78 4.94 -12.75 3.63
C GLY A 78 6.28 -12.81 2.90
N ILE A 79 7.25 -11.97 3.26
CA ILE A 79 8.54 -11.88 2.58
C ILE A 79 9.41 -13.11 2.88
N GLN A 80 10.16 -13.57 1.88
CA GLN A 80 11.14 -14.64 2.04
C GLN A 80 12.20 -14.27 3.10
N THR A 81 12.82 -15.28 3.72
CA THR A 81 13.81 -15.09 4.80
C THR A 81 14.95 -14.14 4.41
N ASN A 82 15.38 -14.17 3.14
CA ASN A 82 16.43 -13.29 2.60
C ASN A 82 15.85 -12.18 1.72
N GLY A 83 14.60 -11.82 1.93
CA GLY A 83 13.92 -10.78 1.19
C GLY A 83 13.99 -9.42 1.89
N GLU A 84 13.65 -8.37 1.15
CA GLU A 84 13.71 -6.98 1.58
C GLU A 84 12.40 -6.26 1.23
N LEU A 85 11.97 -5.38 2.12
CA LEU A 85 10.91 -4.40 1.88
C LEU A 85 11.53 -3.00 1.88
N HIS A 86 11.47 -2.32 0.74
CA HIS A 86 11.81 -0.90 0.61
C HIS A 86 10.53 -0.09 0.79
N THR A 87 10.49 0.76 1.81
CA THR A 87 9.35 1.66 2.06
C THR A 87 9.81 3.12 1.97
N ILE A 88 9.02 3.96 1.29
CA ILE A 88 9.39 5.33 0.96
C ILE A 88 8.33 6.30 1.50
N ASP A 89 8.74 7.32 2.24
CA ASP A 89 7.89 8.41 2.69
C ASP A 89 8.63 9.75 2.61
N THR A 90 7.87 10.83 2.47
CA THR A 90 8.43 12.19 2.50
C THR A 90 8.52 12.76 3.92
N ASN A 91 7.80 12.18 4.88
CA ASN A 91 7.73 12.68 6.24
C ASN A 91 8.82 12.10 7.13
N GLU A 92 9.91 12.82 7.30
CA GLU A 92 11.03 12.44 8.16
C GLU A 92 10.68 12.39 9.66
N GLU A 93 9.65 13.13 10.11
CA GLU A 93 9.24 13.16 11.52
C GLU A 93 8.75 11.80 12.01
N LEU A 94 8.27 10.94 11.10
CA LEU A 94 7.79 9.61 11.44
C LEU A 94 8.87 8.52 11.37
N TYR A 95 10.09 8.84 10.93
CA TYR A 95 11.16 7.86 10.75
C TYR A 95 11.44 7.06 12.01
N ASP A 96 11.69 7.72 13.15
CA ASP A 96 12.01 7.06 14.42
C ASP A 96 10.82 6.29 14.99
N PHE A 97 9.59 6.82 14.78
CA PHE A 97 8.35 6.12 15.13
C PHE A 97 8.24 4.79 14.38
N GLN A 98 8.39 4.80 13.07
CA GLN A 98 8.37 3.63 12.20
C GLN A 98 9.48 2.64 12.60
N ARG A 99 10.74 3.11 12.71
CA ARG A 99 11.90 2.27 13.03
C ARG A 99 11.74 1.53 14.33
N ARG A 100 11.16 2.16 15.34
CA ARG A 100 10.88 1.53 16.63
C ARG A 100 9.92 0.34 16.50
N TYR A 101 8.86 0.47 15.71
CA TYR A 101 7.91 -0.62 15.46
C TYR A 101 8.49 -1.70 14.56
N PHE A 102 9.25 -1.33 13.54
CA PHE A 102 9.94 -2.29 12.69
C PHE A 102 10.92 -3.16 13.50
N ASN A 103 11.70 -2.57 14.39
CA ASN A 103 12.60 -3.31 15.27
C ASN A 103 11.84 -4.24 16.24
N LYS A 104 10.73 -3.78 16.83
CA LYS A 104 9.88 -4.59 17.70
C LYS A 104 9.24 -5.79 16.99
N SER A 105 9.02 -5.70 15.69
CA SER A 105 8.38 -6.77 14.91
C SER A 105 9.27 -7.99 14.69
N GLY A 106 10.57 -7.85 14.85
CA GLY A 106 11.56 -8.85 14.46
C GLY A 106 11.95 -8.78 12.96
N TYR A 107 11.27 -7.98 12.16
CA TYR A 107 11.57 -7.78 10.74
C TYR A 107 12.42 -6.54 10.45
N GLY A 108 12.94 -5.87 11.47
CA GLY A 108 13.65 -4.60 11.31
C GLY A 108 14.80 -4.63 10.31
N ASN A 109 15.51 -5.75 10.20
CA ASN A 109 16.60 -5.93 9.23
C ASN A 109 16.15 -6.14 7.80
N GLN A 110 14.88 -6.52 7.58
CA GLN A 110 14.29 -6.71 6.25
C GLN A 110 13.58 -5.45 5.73
N ILE A 111 13.34 -4.46 6.59
CA ILE A 111 12.65 -3.22 6.22
C ILE A 111 13.66 -2.09 6.07
N ILE A 112 13.80 -1.62 4.84
CA ILE A 112 14.69 -0.52 4.44
C ILE A 112 13.84 0.74 4.25
N GLN A 113 14.03 1.72 5.13
CA GLN A 113 13.32 3.00 5.07
C GLN A 113 14.07 3.99 4.20
N HIS A 114 13.32 4.66 3.34
CA HIS A 114 13.80 5.79 2.54
C HIS A 114 12.98 7.04 2.86
N ILE A 115 13.66 8.15 3.06
CA ILE A 115 13.02 9.45 3.27
C ILE A 115 13.26 10.34 2.07
N GLY A 116 12.20 10.80 1.45
CA GLY A 116 12.23 11.70 0.29
C GLY A 116 11.15 11.40 -0.74
N ASN A 117 11.25 12.07 -1.89
CA ASN A 117 10.31 11.90 -2.98
C ASN A 117 10.50 10.53 -3.66
N ALA A 118 9.45 9.74 -3.74
CA ALA A 118 9.50 8.41 -4.33
C ALA A 118 9.91 8.43 -5.81
N LEU A 119 9.55 9.47 -6.58
CA LEU A 119 9.95 9.59 -7.98
C LEU A 119 11.47 9.73 -8.17
N ASP A 120 12.16 10.25 -7.15
CA ASP A 120 13.62 10.43 -7.19
C ASP A 120 14.34 9.21 -6.59
N ILE A 121 13.74 8.55 -5.61
CA ILE A 121 14.35 7.42 -4.89
C ILE A 121 14.21 6.11 -5.66
N ILE A 122 13.03 5.79 -6.18
CA ILE A 122 12.76 4.50 -6.85
C ILE A 122 13.79 4.20 -7.94
N PRO A 123 14.18 5.13 -8.83
CA PRO A 123 15.17 4.86 -9.87
C PRO A 123 16.58 4.54 -9.34
N THR A 124 16.87 4.85 -8.07
CA THR A 124 18.18 4.55 -7.45
C THR A 124 18.25 3.16 -6.84
N ILE A 125 17.12 2.48 -6.71
CA ILE A 125 17.04 1.14 -6.14
C ILE A 125 17.31 0.10 -7.24
N ASP A 126 18.47 -0.53 -7.20
CA ASP A 126 18.85 -1.58 -8.17
C ASP A 126 18.24 -2.93 -7.78
N LYS A 127 16.92 -3.05 -7.93
CA LYS A 127 16.14 -4.26 -7.62
C LYS A 127 15.01 -4.47 -8.62
N THR A 128 14.67 -5.73 -8.84
CA THR A 128 13.40 -6.14 -9.45
C THR A 128 12.43 -6.52 -8.34
N PHE A 129 11.23 -5.96 -8.37
CA PHE A 129 10.23 -6.18 -7.32
C PHE A 129 9.22 -7.27 -7.70
N ASP A 130 8.89 -8.12 -6.74
CA ASP A 130 7.85 -9.15 -6.86
C ASP A 130 6.47 -8.60 -6.45
N LEU A 131 6.46 -7.67 -5.51
CA LEU A 131 5.26 -7.02 -4.99
C LEU A 131 5.51 -5.53 -4.81
N VAL A 132 4.59 -4.70 -5.30
CA VAL A 132 4.59 -3.25 -5.09
C VAL A 132 3.28 -2.85 -4.43
N PHE A 133 3.33 -2.00 -3.41
CA PHE A 133 2.16 -1.37 -2.81
C PHE A 133 2.23 0.15 -2.96
N ILE A 134 1.17 0.75 -3.52
CA ILE A 134 1.08 2.19 -3.76
C ILE A 134 -0.05 2.76 -2.91
N ASP A 135 0.30 3.56 -1.92
CA ASP A 135 -0.62 4.32 -1.07
C ASP A 135 0.01 5.67 -0.67
N ALA A 136 0.21 6.53 -1.66
CA ALA A 136 0.84 7.83 -1.51
C ALA A 136 -0.04 8.96 -2.07
N ASP A 137 0.55 10.07 -2.49
CA ASP A 137 -0.14 11.19 -3.11
C ASP A 137 -0.74 10.81 -4.48
N LYS A 138 -2.04 10.95 -4.61
CA LYS A 138 -2.83 10.41 -5.74
C LYS A 138 -2.44 11.02 -7.09
N LYS A 139 -2.08 12.30 -7.11
CA LYS A 139 -1.63 13.01 -8.33
C LYS A 139 -0.44 12.32 -9.04
N ASN A 140 0.37 11.56 -8.31
CA ASN A 140 1.55 10.89 -8.84
C ASN A 140 1.34 9.40 -9.18
N TYR A 141 0.17 8.82 -8.97
CA TYR A 141 -0.09 7.40 -9.30
C TYR A 141 0.28 7.02 -10.74
N PRO A 142 -0.08 7.82 -11.79
CA PRO A 142 0.36 7.54 -13.16
C PRO A 142 1.89 7.59 -13.33
N ASN A 143 2.58 8.44 -12.58
CA ASN A 143 4.03 8.57 -12.63
C ASN A 143 4.71 7.40 -11.90
N TYR A 144 4.20 7.00 -10.73
CA TYR A 144 4.67 5.80 -10.03
C TYR A 144 4.57 4.56 -10.92
N LEU A 145 3.42 4.35 -11.58
CA LEU A 145 3.26 3.23 -12.50
C LEU A 145 4.35 3.21 -13.58
N LYS A 146 4.63 4.36 -14.21
CA LYS A 146 5.63 4.46 -15.27
C LYS A 146 7.04 4.07 -14.82
N ILE A 147 7.44 4.50 -13.61
CA ILE A 147 8.81 4.23 -13.13
C ILE A 147 8.96 2.83 -12.53
N ILE A 148 7.89 2.21 -12.01
CA ILE A 148 7.97 0.86 -11.44
C ILE A 148 7.85 -0.24 -12.52
N LEU A 149 7.10 -0.03 -13.60
CA LEU A 149 6.89 -1.05 -14.62
C LEU A 149 8.20 -1.66 -15.17
N PRO A 150 9.27 -0.89 -15.47
CA PRO A 150 10.54 -1.46 -15.90
C PRO A 150 11.26 -2.29 -14.84
N MET A 151 10.87 -2.14 -13.57
CA MET A 151 11.45 -2.83 -12.41
C MET A 151 10.67 -4.09 -12.03
N LEU A 152 9.67 -4.48 -12.82
CA LEU A 152 8.85 -5.65 -12.62
C LEU A 152 9.17 -6.74 -13.62
N LYS A 153 8.81 -7.98 -13.28
CA LYS A 153 8.91 -9.16 -14.15
C LYS A 153 7.57 -9.85 -14.27
N SER A 154 7.43 -10.80 -15.20
CA SER A 154 6.25 -11.66 -15.27
C SER A 154 5.95 -12.29 -13.91
N GLY A 155 4.71 -12.21 -13.47
CA GLY A 155 4.25 -12.66 -12.16
C GLY A 155 4.31 -11.62 -11.04
N SER A 156 5.02 -10.49 -11.23
CA SER A 156 5.00 -9.39 -10.24
C SER A 156 3.60 -8.83 -10.04
N VAL A 157 3.29 -8.41 -8.83
CA VAL A 157 1.98 -7.88 -8.45
C VAL A 157 2.09 -6.44 -7.96
N ILE A 158 1.19 -5.58 -8.39
CA ILE A 158 1.00 -4.21 -7.91
C ILE A 158 -0.32 -4.16 -7.16
N LEU A 159 -0.29 -3.71 -5.91
CA LEU A 159 -1.46 -3.35 -5.12
C LEU A 159 -1.54 -1.83 -5.04
N THR A 160 -2.72 -1.26 -5.31
CA THR A 160 -2.89 0.20 -5.28
C THR A 160 -4.13 0.56 -4.49
N ASP A 161 -3.96 1.34 -3.43
CA ASP A 161 -5.04 1.74 -2.52
C ASP A 161 -5.75 3.03 -2.98
N ASN A 162 -6.98 3.21 -2.50
CA ASN A 162 -7.87 4.36 -2.70
C ASN A 162 -8.23 4.65 -4.16
N VAL A 163 -8.29 3.63 -5.00
CA VAL A 163 -8.57 3.78 -6.44
C VAL A 163 -10.03 4.14 -6.76
N LEU A 164 -10.94 4.04 -5.78
CA LEU A 164 -12.34 4.49 -5.90
C LEU A 164 -12.56 5.92 -5.39
N TRP A 165 -11.63 6.44 -4.59
CA TRP A 165 -11.57 7.84 -4.14
C TRP A 165 -12.91 8.35 -3.60
N THR A 166 -13.46 7.64 -2.62
CA THR A 166 -14.78 7.92 -1.99
C THR A 166 -15.95 8.02 -2.98
N GLY A 167 -15.82 7.37 -4.14
CA GLY A 167 -16.82 7.41 -5.20
C GLY A 167 -16.64 8.51 -6.24
N LYS A 168 -15.72 9.44 -6.05
CA LYS A 168 -15.50 10.55 -7.00
C LYS A 168 -15.14 10.08 -8.42
N VAL A 169 -14.61 8.86 -8.58
CA VAL A 169 -14.26 8.31 -9.90
C VAL A 169 -15.45 8.06 -10.81
N ILE A 170 -16.69 8.05 -10.29
CA ILE A 170 -17.93 7.91 -11.07
C ILE A 170 -18.71 9.23 -11.17
N GLU A 171 -18.20 10.30 -10.60
CA GLU A 171 -18.79 11.63 -10.64
C GLU A 171 -18.18 12.47 -11.79
N GLU A 172 -18.84 13.57 -12.13
CA GLU A 172 -18.28 14.52 -13.08
C GLU A 172 -17.00 15.15 -12.49
N LEU A 173 -15.90 15.10 -13.25
CA LEU A 173 -14.61 15.63 -12.81
C LEU A 173 -14.69 17.14 -12.57
N GLN A 174 -14.47 17.55 -11.35
CA GLN A 174 -14.49 18.95 -10.97
C GLN A 174 -13.22 19.67 -11.44
N LYS A 175 -13.37 20.90 -11.92
CA LYS A 175 -12.24 21.72 -12.37
C LYS A 175 -11.22 21.90 -11.24
N GLY A 176 -9.99 21.42 -11.47
CA GLY A 176 -8.88 21.55 -10.51
C GLY A 176 -8.74 20.37 -9.53
N ASP A 177 -9.61 19.36 -9.56
CA ASP A 177 -9.46 18.12 -8.79
C ASP A 177 -8.42 17.19 -9.46
N LYS A 178 -7.15 17.54 -9.25
CA LYS A 178 -5.99 16.82 -9.84
C LYS A 178 -5.84 15.41 -9.32
N ASP A 179 -6.28 15.13 -8.10
CA ASP A 179 -6.19 13.79 -7.51
C ASP A 179 -7.17 12.84 -8.19
N THR A 180 -8.43 13.24 -8.36
CA THR A 180 -9.43 12.45 -9.10
C THR A 180 -9.02 12.26 -10.57
N GLU A 181 -8.53 13.32 -11.23
CA GLU A 181 -8.05 13.24 -12.61
C GLU A 181 -6.91 12.22 -12.76
N ALA A 182 -5.95 12.26 -11.83
CA ALA A 182 -4.82 11.32 -11.85
C ALA A 182 -5.25 9.88 -11.58
N LEU A 183 -6.20 9.66 -10.66
CA LEU A 183 -6.74 8.32 -10.39
C LEU A 183 -7.52 7.75 -11.57
N LEU A 184 -8.36 8.55 -12.22
CA LEU A 184 -9.05 8.14 -13.45
C LEU A 184 -8.04 7.74 -14.54
N LYS A 185 -6.98 8.54 -14.71
CA LYS A 185 -5.90 8.24 -15.65
C LYS A 185 -5.17 6.95 -15.27
N TYR A 186 -4.82 6.77 -13.99
CA TYR A 186 -4.16 5.57 -13.48
C TYR A 186 -4.98 4.32 -13.73
N ASN A 187 -6.26 4.32 -13.32
CA ASN A 187 -7.18 3.20 -13.50
C ASN A 187 -7.32 2.82 -14.98
N LYS A 188 -7.38 3.81 -15.87
CA LYS A 188 -7.38 3.58 -17.32
C LYS A 188 -6.06 2.96 -17.79
N MET A 189 -4.91 3.50 -17.36
CA MET A 189 -3.58 2.99 -17.77
C MET A 189 -3.38 1.52 -17.41
N ILE A 190 -3.75 1.08 -16.21
CA ILE A 190 -3.60 -0.32 -15.80
C ILE A 190 -4.57 -1.25 -16.52
N ASN A 191 -5.80 -0.79 -16.77
CA ASN A 191 -6.84 -1.60 -17.43
C ASN A 191 -6.59 -1.79 -18.93
N GLU A 192 -6.05 -0.77 -19.61
CA GLU A 192 -5.78 -0.80 -21.04
C GLU A 192 -4.40 -1.39 -21.40
N ASN A 193 -3.53 -1.65 -20.42
CA ASN A 193 -2.22 -2.22 -20.67
C ASN A 193 -2.31 -3.72 -20.93
N SER A 194 -2.04 -4.15 -22.16
CA SER A 194 -2.10 -5.56 -22.58
C SER A 194 -1.14 -6.50 -21.85
N GLN A 195 -0.12 -5.98 -21.19
CA GLN A 195 0.84 -6.75 -20.41
C GLN A 195 0.39 -6.95 -18.94
N LEU A 196 -0.73 -6.36 -18.55
CA LEU A 196 -1.25 -6.40 -17.19
C LEU A 196 -2.58 -7.17 -17.13
N GLU A 197 -2.82 -7.82 -16.01
CA GLU A 197 -4.12 -8.40 -15.60
C GLU A 197 -4.56 -7.68 -14.34
N THR A 198 -5.76 -7.10 -14.32
CA THR A 198 -6.19 -6.21 -13.24
C THR A 198 -7.56 -6.60 -12.71
N VAL A 199 -7.68 -6.63 -11.38
CA VAL A 199 -8.96 -6.74 -10.66
C VAL A 199 -9.04 -5.62 -9.64
N LEU A 200 -10.15 -4.87 -9.64
CA LEU A 200 -10.45 -3.87 -8.63
C LEU A 200 -11.32 -4.52 -7.55
N LEU A 201 -10.79 -4.60 -6.34
CA LEU A 201 -11.47 -5.15 -5.17
C LEU A 201 -12.15 -4.01 -4.40
N PRO A 202 -13.45 -4.11 -4.07
CA PRO A 202 -14.17 -3.07 -3.32
C PRO A 202 -13.86 -3.18 -1.81
N ILE A 203 -12.59 -3.10 -1.46
CA ILE A 203 -12.08 -3.12 -0.08
C ILE A 203 -11.81 -1.68 0.34
N ARG A 204 -12.44 -1.20 1.41
CA ARG A 204 -12.36 0.17 1.91
C ARG A 204 -12.64 1.21 0.80
N ASP A 205 -11.63 1.92 0.34
CA ASP A 205 -11.73 2.93 -0.72
C ASP A 205 -11.24 2.40 -2.09
N GLY A 206 -11.30 1.09 -2.27
CA GLY A 206 -10.90 0.36 -3.47
C GLY A 206 -9.42 -0.01 -3.46
N LEU A 207 -9.16 -1.30 -3.59
CA LEU A 207 -7.81 -1.86 -3.75
C LEU A 207 -7.69 -2.52 -5.12
N THR A 208 -6.86 -1.97 -6.01
CA THR A 208 -6.57 -2.63 -7.27
C THR A 208 -5.46 -3.67 -7.05
N MET A 209 -5.68 -4.86 -7.57
CA MET A 209 -4.66 -5.91 -7.68
C MET A 209 -4.35 -6.12 -9.15
N THR A 210 -3.11 -5.84 -9.53
CA THR A 210 -2.63 -5.90 -10.92
C THR A 210 -1.43 -6.83 -10.98
N ARG A 211 -1.46 -7.79 -11.92
CA ARG A 211 -0.36 -8.76 -12.15
C ARG A 211 0.28 -8.50 -13.51
N VAL A 212 1.60 -8.56 -13.58
CA VAL A 212 2.35 -8.56 -14.84
C VAL A 212 2.24 -9.96 -15.48
N LYS A 213 1.83 -10.04 -16.75
CA LYS A 213 1.68 -11.30 -17.53
C LYS A 213 3.00 -11.98 -17.81
#